data_aebdcbe53f10369e13f2e5498b2537a6
#
_entry.id   aebdcbe53f10369e13f2e5498b2537a6
#
_cell.length_a   1.000
_cell.length_b   1.000
_cell.length_c   1.000
_cell.angle_alpha   90.00
_cell.angle_beta   90.00
_cell.angle_gamma   90.00
#
_symmetry.space_group_name_H-M   'P 1'
#
loop_
_entity.id
_entity.type
_entity.pdbx_description
1 polymer ?
#
loop_
_entity_poly.entity_id
_entity_poly.type
_entity_poly.pdbx_seq_one_letter_code
_entity_poly.pdbx_strand_id
1 'polypeptide(L)'
;MLAGIRRHLDEHGFGAIELSVPHPPMMATRLEPDHPWVQWAATSMEATTGSPPTVIPNLGGSLPNDVFADLLGLPTLWVPHSYAGCSQHAPDEHLLPDIAREALRIMTGLYWDLGDAPDV
;
A
#
# COMPACT_ATOMS: atom_id res chain seq x y z
N MET A 1 17.08 -2.63 17.26
CA MET A 1 15.92 -1.85 17.76
C MET A 1 15.45 -2.32 19.15
N LEU A 2 14.97 -3.55 19.34
CA LEU A 2 14.44 -4.02 20.64
C LEU A 2 15.43 -3.87 21.81
N ALA A 3 16.69 -4.26 21.62
CA ALA A 3 17.71 -4.09 22.64
C ALA A 3 17.93 -2.62 23.05
N GLY A 4 17.77 -1.68 22.14
CA GLY A 4 17.85 -0.25 22.43
C GLY A 4 16.66 0.22 23.26
N ILE A 5 15.44 -0.24 22.91
CA ILE A 5 14.22 0.07 23.68
C ILE A 5 14.33 -0.54 25.08
N ARG A 6 14.74 -1.79 25.20
CA ARG A 6 14.92 -2.45 26.52
C ARG A 6 15.89 -1.66 27.39
N ARG A 7 17.06 -1.30 26.87
CA ARG A 7 18.04 -0.51 27.62
C ARG A 7 17.44 0.82 28.07
N HIS A 8 16.75 1.56 27.19
CA HIS A 8 16.12 2.83 27.53
C HIS A 8 15.10 2.68 28.65
N LEU A 9 14.25 1.67 28.60
CA LEU A 9 13.28 1.39 29.66
C LEU A 9 13.97 1.09 31.01
N ASP A 10 15.02 0.31 31.00
CA ASP A 10 15.77 -0.04 32.21
C ASP A 10 16.46 1.18 32.83
N GLU A 11 17.11 2.01 32.00
CA GLU A 11 17.78 3.24 32.43
C GLU A 11 16.83 4.28 33.03
N HIS A 12 15.53 4.26 32.63
CA HIS A 12 14.52 5.21 33.09
C HIS A 12 13.54 4.64 34.12
N GLY A 13 13.85 3.50 34.74
CA GLY A 13 13.06 2.90 35.80
C GLY A 13 11.80 2.16 35.35
N PHE A 14 11.65 1.90 34.06
CA PHE A 14 10.51 1.17 33.49
C PHE A 14 10.82 -0.31 33.24
N GLY A 15 11.69 -0.91 34.06
CA GLY A 15 12.11 -2.31 33.92
C GLY A 15 10.99 -3.35 33.99
N ALA A 16 9.85 -2.99 34.61
CA ALA A 16 8.68 -3.87 34.69
C ALA A 16 7.87 -3.97 33.36
N ILE A 17 8.15 -3.10 32.38
CA ILE A 17 7.47 -3.16 31.08
C ILE A 17 8.04 -4.33 30.26
N GLU A 18 7.17 -5.25 29.89
CA GLU A 18 7.50 -6.35 28.99
C GLU A 18 7.48 -5.87 27.54
N LEU A 19 8.53 -6.21 26.79
CA LEU A 19 8.61 -5.96 25.36
C LEU A 19 8.33 -7.24 24.59
N SER A 20 7.29 -7.23 23.76
CA SER A 20 6.98 -8.33 22.85
C SER A 20 6.83 -7.81 21.42
N VAL A 21 7.16 -8.67 20.46
CA VAL A 21 6.88 -8.45 19.03
C VAL A 21 5.90 -9.53 18.61
N PRO A 22 4.60 -9.24 18.61
CA PRO A 22 3.59 -10.27 18.38
C PRO A 22 3.60 -10.82 16.96
N HIS A 23 4.12 -10.04 15.99
CA HIS A 23 4.18 -10.43 14.57
C HIS A 23 5.51 -10.00 13.95
N PRO A 24 6.00 -10.74 12.91
CA PRO A 24 7.11 -10.27 12.11
C PRO A 24 6.83 -8.86 11.56
N PRO A 25 7.82 -7.97 11.49
CA PRO A 25 7.62 -6.66 10.88
C PRO A 25 7.31 -6.83 9.38
N MET A 26 6.34 -6.08 8.89
CA MET A 26 6.15 -5.91 7.45
C MET A 26 7.27 -5.02 6.92
N MET A 27 8.01 -5.52 5.94
CA MET A 27 9.13 -4.79 5.37
C MET A 27 8.63 -3.77 4.34
N ALA A 28 9.34 -2.66 4.23
CA ALA A 28 9.03 -1.68 3.19
C ALA A 28 9.41 -2.25 1.82
N THR A 29 8.50 -2.12 0.87
CA THR A 29 8.73 -2.46 -0.54
C THR A 29 8.63 -1.21 -1.39
N ARG A 30 9.26 -1.23 -2.56
CA ARG A 30 9.19 -0.14 -3.52
C ARG A 30 9.25 -0.69 -4.94
N LEU A 31 8.38 -0.18 -5.79
CA LEU A 31 8.47 -0.32 -7.23
C LEU A 31 8.85 1.04 -7.83
N GLU A 32 9.79 1.07 -8.77
CA GLU A 32 10.23 2.34 -9.36
C GLU A 32 9.10 2.94 -10.22
N PRO A 33 8.91 4.27 -10.20
CA PRO A 33 7.80 4.92 -10.92
C PRO A 33 7.82 4.71 -12.44
N ASP A 34 8.97 4.43 -13.02
CA ASP A 34 9.15 4.15 -14.45
C ASP A 34 9.06 2.66 -14.80
N HIS A 35 8.78 1.80 -13.83
CA HIS A 35 8.62 0.37 -14.06
C HIS A 35 7.48 0.09 -15.05
N PRO A 36 7.62 -0.85 -15.99
CA PRO A 36 6.60 -1.14 -17.02
C PRO A 36 5.20 -1.37 -16.47
N TRP A 37 5.09 -2.07 -15.35
CA TRP A 37 3.81 -2.32 -14.68
C TRP A 37 3.16 -1.03 -14.12
N VAL A 38 3.94 -0.05 -13.68
CA VAL A 38 3.41 1.25 -13.24
C VAL A 38 2.85 2.01 -14.43
N GLN A 39 3.59 2.04 -15.55
CA GLN A 39 3.17 2.73 -16.76
C GLN A 39 1.93 2.08 -17.38
N TRP A 40 1.90 0.74 -17.43
CA TRP A 40 0.72 -0.01 -17.88
C TRP A 40 -0.51 0.32 -17.02
N ALA A 41 -0.40 0.23 -15.71
CA ALA A 41 -1.52 0.52 -14.81
C ALA A 41 -2.01 1.96 -14.95
N ALA A 42 -1.10 2.93 -15.06
CA ALA A 42 -1.45 4.33 -15.26
C ALA A 42 -2.24 4.52 -16.57
N THR A 43 -1.80 3.88 -17.66
CA THR A 43 -2.48 3.92 -18.96
C THR A 43 -3.88 3.31 -18.90
N SER A 44 -4.03 2.14 -18.27
CA SER A 44 -5.34 1.48 -18.10
C SER A 44 -6.29 2.32 -17.24
N MET A 45 -5.79 2.89 -16.14
CA MET A 45 -6.58 3.77 -15.29
C MET A 45 -7.02 5.04 -16.02
N GLU A 46 -6.14 5.67 -16.80
CA GLU A 46 -6.47 6.83 -17.62
C GLU A 46 -7.53 6.50 -18.68
N ALA A 47 -7.41 5.37 -19.36
CA ALA A 47 -8.41 4.90 -20.32
C ALA A 47 -9.79 4.70 -19.67
N THR A 48 -9.81 4.19 -18.44
CA THR A 48 -11.04 3.92 -17.69
C THR A 48 -11.69 5.19 -17.12
N THR A 49 -10.88 6.14 -16.61
CA THR A 49 -11.38 7.32 -15.88
C THR A 49 -11.45 8.57 -16.73
N GLY A 50 -10.70 8.62 -17.84
CA GLY A 50 -10.55 9.81 -18.68
C GLY A 50 -9.52 10.82 -18.14
N SER A 51 -8.77 10.47 -17.09
CA SER A 51 -7.76 11.35 -16.49
C SER A 51 -6.57 10.51 -15.99
N PRO A 52 -5.32 11.00 -16.18
CA PRO A 52 -4.15 10.28 -15.71
C PRO A 52 -4.14 10.22 -14.16
N PRO A 53 -3.81 9.06 -13.58
CA PRO A 53 -3.66 8.95 -12.14
C PRO A 53 -2.40 9.66 -11.66
N THR A 54 -2.40 10.10 -10.41
CA THR A 54 -1.19 10.59 -9.75
C THR A 54 -0.39 9.42 -9.20
N VAL A 55 0.83 9.25 -9.67
CA VAL A 55 1.75 8.24 -9.15
C VAL A 55 2.48 8.81 -7.93
N ILE A 56 2.27 8.19 -6.77
CA ILE A 56 2.93 8.55 -5.52
C ILE A 56 4.02 7.51 -5.26
N PRO A 57 5.31 7.89 -5.28
CA PRO A 57 6.41 6.92 -5.15
C PRO A 57 6.57 6.35 -3.73
N ASN A 58 5.99 7.00 -2.73
CA ASN A 58 6.03 6.55 -1.34
C ASN A 58 4.71 6.85 -0.63
N LEU A 59 4.28 5.93 0.20
CA LEU A 59 3.13 6.09 1.09
C LEU A 59 3.50 5.58 2.48
N GLY A 60 3.15 6.35 3.51
CA GLY A 60 3.31 5.95 4.91
C GLY A 60 2.20 4.99 5.32
N GLY A 61 2.38 3.72 5.08
CA GLY A 61 1.46 2.65 5.46
C GLY A 61 2.17 1.31 5.34
N SER A 62 1.63 0.27 5.97
CA SER A 62 2.19 -1.07 5.91
C SER A 62 1.12 -2.07 5.50
N LEU A 63 1.44 -2.85 4.49
CA LEU A 63 0.72 -4.05 4.04
C LEU A 63 1.75 -5.17 3.90
N PRO A 64 1.36 -6.44 3.89
CA PRO A 64 2.30 -7.55 3.70
C PRO A 64 2.79 -7.67 2.25
N ASN A 65 3.23 -6.55 1.67
CA ASN A 65 3.71 -6.45 0.31
C ASN A 65 5.04 -7.16 0.09
N ASP A 66 5.87 -7.22 1.12
CA ASP A 66 7.14 -7.93 1.13
C ASP A 66 6.98 -9.41 0.78
N VAL A 67 5.87 -10.04 1.14
CA VAL A 67 5.56 -11.41 0.72
C VAL A 67 5.43 -11.51 -0.80
N PHE A 68 4.75 -10.55 -1.43
CA PHE A 68 4.56 -10.56 -2.89
C PHE A 68 5.80 -10.08 -3.62
N ALA A 69 6.38 -8.96 -3.18
CA ALA A 69 7.51 -8.34 -3.85
C ALA A 69 8.82 -9.11 -3.63
N ASP A 70 9.16 -9.44 -2.38
CA ASP A 70 10.48 -9.98 -2.04
C ASP A 70 10.52 -11.52 -2.08
N LEU A 71 9.45 -12.21 -1.61
CA LEU A 71 9.43 -13.67 -1.59
C LEU A 71 8.95 -14.27 -2.92
N LEU A 72 7.95 -13.66 -3.55
CA LEU A 72 7.37 -14.17 -4.80
C LEU A 72 7.94 -13.47 -6.05
N GLY A 73 8.67 -12.37 -5.89
CA GLY A 73 9.24 -11.61 -7.00
C GLY A 73 8.19 -10.94 -7.89
N LEU A 74 7.00 -10.64 -7.35
CA LEU A 74 5.90 -10.05 -8.10
C LEU A 74 5.89 -8.53 -7.96
N PRO A 75 5.79 -7.76 -9.05
CA PRO A 75 5.61 -6.33 -8.97
C PRO A 75 4.28 -6.01 -8.27
N THR A 76 4.31 -5.07 -7.32
CA THR A 76 3.16 -4.74 -6.49
C THR A 76 2.79 -3.28 -6.63
N LEU A 77 1.55 -3.01 -6.96
CA LEU A 77 0.97 -1.69 -7.11
C LEU A 77 -0.16 -1.49 -6.10
N TRP A 78 -0.17 -0.35 -5.41
CA TRP A 78 -1.29 0.02 -4.55
C TRP A 78 -2.21 0.97 -5.30
N VAL A 79 -3.50 0.62 -5.35
CA VAL A 79 -4.54 1.46 -5.94
C VAL A 79 -5.54 1.80 -4.83
N PRO A 80 -5.29 2.86 -4.03
CA PRO A 80 -6.15 3.19 -2.90
C PRO A 80 -7.46 3.79 -3.37
N HIS A 81 -8.55 3.44 -2.69
CA HIS A 81 -9.91 3.92 -2.94
C HIS A 81 -10.47 4.64 -1.72
N SER A 82 -9.67 5.50 -1.12
CA SER A 82 -10.02 6.30 0.04
C SER A 82 -9.67 7.78 -0.18
N TYR A 83 -10.03 8.63 0.75
CA TYR A 83 -9.72 10.06 0.72
C TYR A 83 -9.39 10.56 2.14
N ALA A 84 -8.80 11.73 2.25
CA ALA A 84 -8.29 12.24 3.54
C ALA A 84 -9.38 12.37 4.63
N GLY A 85 -10.63 12.63 4.24
CA GLY A 85 -11.75 12.77 5.16
C GLY A 85 -12.45 11.47 5.56
N CYS A 86 -11.97 10.29 5.10
CA CYS A 86 -12.63 9.01 5.38
C CYS A 86 -12.49 8.53 6.83
N SER A 87 -11.77 9.25 7.68
CA SER A 87 -11.51 8.90 9.09
C SER A 87 -10.82 7.54 9.25
N GLN A 88 -9.90 7.19 8.35
CA GLN A 88 -9.19 5.91 8.40
C GLN A 88 -8.59 5.64 9.79
N HIS A 89 -8.86 4.46 10.34
CA HIS A 89 -8.45 4.02 11.68
C HIS A 89 -9.02 4.88 12.83
N ALA A 90 -10.13 5.58 12.61
CA ALA A 90 -10.79 6.44 13.59
C ALA A 90 -12.30 6.15 13.65
N PRO A 91 -13.02 6.69 14.68
CA PRO A 91 -14.48 6.62 14.68
C PRO A 91 -15.09 7.21 13.43
N ASP A 92 -16.20 6.62 13.00
CA ASP A 92 -16.95 7.03 11.79
C ASP A 92 -16.15 6.84 10.47
N GLU A 93 -15.21 5.91 10.43
CA GLU A 93 -14.55 5.53 9.18
C GLU A 93 -15.58 5.13 8.13
N HIS A 94 -15.47 5.72 6.94
CA HIS A 94 -16.47 5.57 5.90
C HIS A 94 -15.87 5.64 4.49
N LEU A 95 -16.60 5.11 3.53
CA LEU A 95 -16.32 5.19 2.11
C LEU A 95 -17.44 5.95 1.39
N LEU A 96 -17.08 6.93 0.55
CA LEU A 96 -18.05 7.63 -0.28
C LEU A 96 -18.53 6.73 -1.42
N PRO A 97 -19.85 6.68 -1.69
CA PRO A 97 -20.41 5.85 -2.76
C PRO A 97 -19.81 6.13 -4.15
N ASP A 98 -19.48 7.38 -4.45
CA ASP A 98 -18.91 7.76 -5.75
C ASP A 98 -17.46 7.23 -5.89
N ILE A 99 -16.67 7.29 -4.82
CA ILE A 99 -15.32 6.69 -4.79
C ILE A 99 -15.43 5.15 -4.95
N ALA A 100 -16.40 4.52 -4.29
CA ALA A 100 -16.62 3.08 -4.43
C ALA A 100 -16.99 2.67 -5.87
N ARG A 101 -17.83 3.45 -6.54
CA ARG A 101 -18.20 3.20 -7.95
C ARG A 101 -17.02 3.40 -8.89
N GLU A 102 -16.23 4.46 -8.67
CA GLU A 102 -15.01 4.70 -9.44
C GLU A 102 -14.00 3.57 -9.22
N ALA A 103 -13.79 3.14 -7.97
CA ALA A 103 -12.96 2.00 -7.62
C ALA A 103 -13.32 0.73 -8.39
N LEU A 104 -14.60 0.38 -8.43
CA LEU A 104 -15.09 -0.78 -9.19
C LEU A 104 -14.79 -0.66 -10.68
N ARG A 105 -14.94 0.54 -11.27
CA ARG A 105 -14.62 0.78 -12.67
C ARG A 105 -13.13 0.63 -12.93
N ILE A 106 -12.29 1.24 -12.12
CA ILE A 106 -10.82 1.16 -12.22
C ILE A 106 -10.36 -0.28 -12.12
N MET A 107 -10.79 -1.00 -11.08
CA MET A 107 -10.38 -2.39 -10.89
C MET A 107 -10.88 -3.29 -12.05
N THR A 108 -12.09 -3.05 -12.55
CA THR A 108 -12.59 -3.79 -13.72
C THR A 108 -11.75 -3.51 -14.95
N GLY A 109 -11.39 -2.25 -15.21
CA GLY A 109 -10.50 -1.87 -16.33
C GLY A 109 -9.14 -2.54 -16.22
N LEU A 110 -8.49 -2.44 -15.06
CA LEU A 110 -7.20 -3.09 -14.83
C LEU A 110 -7.24 -4.60 -15.07
N TYR A 111 -8.26 -5.30 -14.56
CA TYR A 111 -8.41 -6.75 -14.81
C TYR A 111 -8.71 -7.07 -16.27
N TRP A 112 -9.48 -6.23 -16.97
CA TRP A 112 -9.76 -6.42 -18.39
C TRP A 112 -8.50 -6.27 -19.24
N ASP A 113 -7.72 -5.22 -18.96
CA ASP A 113 -6.50 -4.89 -19.71
C ASP A 113 -5.31 -5.78 -19.34
N LEU A 114 -5.46 -6.62 -18.29
CA LEU A 114 -4.38 -7.51 -17.84
C LEU A 114 -3.94 -8.50 -18.93
N GLY A 115 -4.83 -8.85 -19.86
CA GLY A 115 -4.50 -9.69 -21.02
C GLY A 115 -3.47 -9.09 -21.99
N ASP A 116 -3.35 -7.76 -21.99
CA ASP A 116 -2.42 -6.98 -22.81
C ASP A 116 -1.26 -6.40 -21.94
N ALA A 117 -1.10 -6.91 -20.72
CA ALA A 117 -0.07 -6.45 -19.81
C ALA A 117 1.34 -6.80 -20.31
N PRO A 118 2.37 -6.01 -19.92
CA PRO A 118 3.74 -6.26 -20.35
C PRO A 118 4.27 -7.60 -19.82
N ASP A 119 4.99 -8.32 -20.65
CA ASP A 119 5.79 -9.47 -20.27
C ASP A 119 7.05 -8.97 -19.54
N VAL A 120 7.07 -9.01 -18.20
CA VAL A 120 8.18 -8.55 -17.34
C VAL A 120 8.50 -9.58 -16.28
#